data_b17db432696a5976ea95cdc09d2fc544
#
_entry.id   b17db432696a5976ea95cdc09d2fc544
#
_cell.length_a   1.000
_cell.length_b   1.000
_cell.length_c   1.000
_cell.angle_alpha   90.00
_cell.angle_beta   90.00
_cell.angle_gamma   90.00
#
_symmetry.space_group_name_H-M   'P 1'
#
loop_
_entity.id
_entity.type
_entity.pdbx_description
1 polymer ?
#
loop_
_entity_poly.entity_id
_entity_poly.type
_entity_poly.pdbx_seq_one_letter_code
_entity_poly.pdbx_strand_id
1 'polypeptide(L)'
;MPSTALSSPARTRAGVLMGALPAVLLLAALVAGVALGARTVPATTALDTLGAILTGHPVPEGIEAAAVASRVPRVVTGALVGAALAVAGAALQGATRNPLGDPGLLGLSAGAGLAVAAGMALGVAGSTFGVLALAAVGTLVAAALGYAVAAAATRRGRTPGAPSPMALVLAGAAITAGATAGTTALLVLSPTVQDRLRFWAVGTVARADLGEALALAPVIAVGLLAAVAVAPGLDALALGDDLAHGLGGRPERVRAVLLGAVVLLTAAAVALAGPVGFVGLLVPHALRRLRPPSTRALMVGCALWGAVLVILADLAGRLVVAPGEIHLGVTTVLLGVPVLLALLRRPGVAA
;
A
#
# COMPACT_ATOMS: atom_id res chain seq x y z
N MET A 1 1.33 -1.88 -47.21
CA MET A 1 0.96 -3.19 -46.63
C MET A 1 0.78 -2.98 -45.13
N PRO A 2 -0.42 -3.18 -44.54
CA PRO A 2 -0.60 -3.06 -43.12
C PRO A 2 0.02 -4.29 -42.46
N SER A 3 1.01 -4.08 -41.60
CA SER A 3 1.59 -5.11 -40.74
C SER A 3 0.54 -5.55 -39.73
N THR A 4 -0.06 -6.70 -39.96
CA THR A 4 -0.80 -7.44 -38.94
C THR A 4 0.18 -7.82 -37.83
N ALA A 5 0.29 -6.97 -36.83
CA ALA A 5 0.99 -7.29 -35.59
C ALA A 5 0.20 -8.41 -34.90
N LEU A 6 0.52 -9.66 -35.19
CA LEU A 6 0.06 -10.83 -34.49
C LEU A 6 0.40 -10.61 -33.02
N SER A 7 -0.63 -10.52 -32.17
CA SER A 7 -0.48 -10.46 -30.73
C SER A 7 0.25 -11.73 -30.27
N SER A 8 1.49 -11.62 -29.82
CA SER A 8 2.23 -12.77 -29.36
C SER A 8 1.50 -13.36 -28.14
N PRO A 9 1.36 -14.70 -28.04
CA PRO A 9 0.64 -15.35 -26.92
C PRO A 9 1.18 -14.94 -25.55
N ALA A 10 2.42 -14.52 -25.47
CA ALA A 10 3.04 -13.98 -24.24
C ALA A 10 2.46 -12.62 -23.82
N ARG A 11 2.14 -11.71 -24.77
CA ARG A 11 1.51 -10.42 -24.46
C ARG A 11 0.08 -10.60 -23.96
N THR A 12 -0.67 -11.52 -24.57
CA THR A 12 -2.04 -11.84 -24.16
C THR A 12 -2.06 -12.44 -22.76
N ARG A 13 -1.15 -13.38 -22.44
CA ARG A 13 -0.99 -13.95 -21.11
C ARG A 13 -0.65 -12.90 -20.05
N ALA A 14 0.31 -12.04 -20.33
CA ALA A 14 0.67 -10.98 -19.39
C ALA A 14 -0.50 -9.99 -19.17
N GLY A 15 -1.26 -9.64 -20.22
CA GLY A 15 -2.45 -8.80 -20.09
C GLY A 15 -3.52 -9.43 -19.21
N VAL A 16 -3.78 -10.72 -19.36
CA VAL A 16 -4.73 -11.45 -18.51
C VAL A 16 -4.27 -11.47 -17.05
N LEU A 17 -3.00 -11.76 -16.80
CA LEU A 17 -2.45 -11.84 -15.44
C LEU A 17 -2.36 -10.48 -14.75
N MET A 18 -2.21 -9.37 -15.50
CA MET A 18 -2.14 -8.02 -14.93
C MET A 18 -3.51 -7.34 -14.82
N GLY A 19 -4.52 -7.78 -15.56
CA GLY A 19 -5.82 -7.12 -15.63
C GLY A 19 -6.99 -8.05 -15.33
N ALA A 20 -7.34 -8.95 -16.25
CA ALA A 20 -8.57 -9.74 -16.15
C ALA A 20 -8.60 -10.68 -14.94
N LEU A 21 -7.54 -11.45 -14.73
CA LEU A 21 -7.47 -12.38 -13.60
C LEU A 21 -7.57 -11.68 -12.24
N PRO A 22 -6.75 -10.65 -11.93
CA PRO A 22 -6.88 -9.98 -10.64
C PRO A 22 -8.19 -9.22 -10.51
N ALA A 23 -8.83 -8.74 -11.57
CA ALA A 23 -10.15 -8.13 -11.50
C ALA A 23 -11.22 -9.16 -11.08
N VAL A 24 -11.19 -10.36 -11.64
CA VAL A 24 -12.09 -11.45 -11.23
C VAL A 24 -11.82 -11.89 -9.80
N LEU A 25 -10.54 -12.04 -9.44
CA LEU A 25 -10.15 -12.40 -8.07
C LEU A 25 -10.50 -11.30 -7.07
N LEU A 26 -10.42 -10.03 -7.46
CA LEU A 26 -10.84 -8.91 -6.62
C LEU A 26 -12.34 -8.98 -6.36
N LEU A 27 -13.15 -9.20 -7.38
CA LEU A 27 -14.59 -9.39 -7.20
C LEU A 27 -14.89 -10.57 -6.27
N ALA A 28 -14.23 -11.70 -6.48
CA ALA A 28 -14.37 -12.87 -5.62
C ALA A 28 -13.93 -12.57 -4.17
N ALA A 29 -12.82 -11.84 -3.98
CA ALA A 29 -12.33 -11.46 -2.65
C ALA A 29 -13.27 -10.47 -1.96
N LEU A 30 -13.86 -9.50 -2.69
CA LEU A 30 -14.88 -8.59 -2.17
C LEU A 30 -16.09 -9.36 -1.66
N VAL A 31 -16.62 -10.27 -2.48
CA VAL A 31 -17.77 -11.11 -2.10
C VAL A 31 -17.41 -12.00 -0.91
N ALA A 32 -16.28 -12.69 -0.96
CA ALA A 32 -15.83 -13.55 0.13
C ALA A 32 -15.60 -12.76 1.43
N GLY A 33 -14.99 -11.57 1.35
CA GLY A 33 -14.72 -10.71 2.48
C GLY A 33 -15.98 -10.22 3.20
N VAL A 34 -17.08 -10.03 2.46
CA VAL A 34 -18.38 -9.65 3.03
C VAL A 34 -19.15 -10.89 3.52
N ALA A 35 -19.15 -11.98 2.74
CA ALA A 35 -19.90 -13.19 3.08
C ALA A 35 -19.28 -13.97 4.26
N LEU A 36 -17.94 -14.10 4.27
CA LEU A 36 -17.22 -14.93 5.24
C LEU A 36 -16.71 -14.11 6.44
N GLY A 37 -16.73 -14.71 7.62
CA GLY A 37 -16.22 -14.14 8.87
C GLY A 37 -16.43 -15.10 10.02
N ALA A 38 -16.09 -14.68 11.24
CA ALA A 38 -16.22 -15.50 12.45
C ALA A 38 -17.65 -15.98 12.70
N ARG A 39 -18.66 -15.26 12.19
CA ARG A 39 -20.06 -15.65 12.21
C ARG A 39 -20.54 -16.00 10.79
N THR A 40 -21.18 -17.15 10.65
CA THR A 40 -21.90 -17.52 9.43
C THR A 40 -23.17 -16.69 9.29
N VAL A 41 -23.42 -16.18 8.09
CA VAL A 41 -24.60 -15.38 7.77
C VAL A 41 -25.30 -16.02 6.56
N PRO A 42 -26.64 -16.18 6.59
CA PRO A 42 -27.39 -16.63 5.44
C PRO A 42 -27.17 -15.74 4.22
N ALA A 43 -27.08 -16.32 3.05
CA ALA A 43 -26.83 -15.56 1.81
C ALA A 43 -27.94 -14.53 1.52
N THR A 44 -29.19 -14.83 1.88
CA THR A 44 -30.33 -13.90 1.76
C THR A 44 -30.10 -12.66 2.60
N THR A 45 -29.79 -12.81 3.90
CA THR A 45 -29.50 -11.68 4.81
C THR A 45 -28.32 -10.87 4.31
N ALA A 46 -27.28 -11.52 3.78
CA ALA A 46 -26.12 -10.81 3.21
C ALA A 46 -26.50 -9.97 1.98
N LEU A 47 -27.31 -10.51 1.07
CA LEU A 47 -27.78 -9.80 -0.13
C LEU A 47 -28.72 -8.64 0.24
N ASP A 48 -29.67 -8.86 1.13
CA ASP A 48 -30.60 -7.83 1.58
C ASP A 48 -29.87 -6.66 2.27
N THR A 49 -28.89 -6.99 3.13
CA THR A 49 -28.07 -5.99 3.80
C THR A 49 -27.20 -5.20 2.81
N LEU A 50 -26.56 -5.88 1.85
CA LEU A 50 -25.80 -5.21 0.79
C LEU A 50 -26.70 -4.34 -0.09
N GLY A 51 -27.88 -4.83 -0.46
CA GLY A 51 -28.88 -4.07 -1.20
C GLY A 51 -29.28 -2.80 -0.45
N ALA A 52 -29.57 -2.90 0.84
CA ALA A 52 -29.90 -1.75 1.69
C ALA A 52 -28.76 -0.72 1.73
N ILE A 53 -27.51 -1.17 1.96
CA ILE A 53 -26.34 -0.29 1.98
C ILE A 53 -26.13 0.42 0.63
N LEU A 54 -26.24 -0.29 -0.48
CA LEU A 54 -26.03 0.27 -1.83
C LEU A 54 -27.12 1.25 -2.26
N THR A 55 -28.34 1.04 -1.79
CA THR A 55 -29.49 1.91 -2.10
C THR A 55 -29.75 3.01 -1.07
N GLY A 56 -28.96 3.05 0.00
CA GLY A 56 -29.10 4.03 1.08
C GLY A 56 -30.33 3.80 1.97
N HIS A 57 -30.91 2.59 1.93
CA HIS A 57 -32.00 2.21 2.82
C HIS A 57 -31.47 1.80 4.21
N PRO A 58 -32.31 1.86 5.26
CA PRO A 58 -31.95 1.36 6.57
C PRO A 58 -31.53 -0.12 6.50
N VAL A 59 -30.40 -0.44 7.16
CA VAL A 59 -29.93 -1.82 7.27
C VAL A 59 -30.94 -2.65 8.05
N PRO A 60 -31.28 -3.87 7.61
CA PRO A 60 -32.19 -4.75 8.33
C PRO A 60 -31.75 -4.95 9.78
N GLU A 61 -32.72 -5.05 10.69
CA GLU A 61 -32.42 -5.32 12.08
C GLU A 61 -31.93 -6.76 12.29
N GLY A 62 -31.00 -6.95 13.21
CA GLY A 62 -30.47 -8.25 13.56
C GLY A 62 -28.96 -8.34 13.57
N ILE A 63 -28.45 -9.30 14.35
CA ILE A 63 -27.00 -9.48 14.57
C ILE A 63 -26.30 -9.90 13.27
N GLU A 64 -26.99 -10.62 12.40
CA GLU A 64 -26.44 -11.09 11.12
C GLU A 64 -26.27 -9.93 10.14
N ALA A 65 -27.28 -9.07 10.01
CA ALA A 65 -27.22 -7.88 9.19
C ALA A 65 -26.16 -6.90 9.71
N ALA A 66 -26.07 -6.69 11.02
CA ALA A 66 -25.01 -5.89 11.65
C ALA A 66 -23.62 -6.46 11.36
N ALA A 67 -23.46 -7.79 11.37
CA ALA A 67 -22.21 -8.44 11.00
C ALA A 67 -21.82 -8.18 9.54
N VAL A 68 -22.76 -8.25 8.59
CA VAL A 68 -22.51 -7.90 7.18
C VAL A 68 -22.16 -6.42 7.04
N ALA A 69 -22.97 -5.55 7.66
CA ALA A 69 -22.77 -4.09 7.60
C ALA A 69 -21.37 -3.68 8.11
N SER A 70 -20.85 -4.34 9.15
CA SER A 70 -19.49 -4.09 9.65
C SER A 70 -18.37 -4.59 8.71
N ARG A 71 -18.67 -5.55 7.84
CA ARG A 71 -17.68 -6.11 6.90
C ARG A 71 -17.49 -5.24 5.64
N VAL A 72 -18.51 -4.51 5.22
CA VAL A 72 -18.46 -3.69 4.00
C VAL A 72 -17.39 -2.59 4.10
N PRO A 73 -17.36 -1.72 5.12
CA PRO A 73 -16.30 -0.74 5.29
C PRO A 73 -14.91 -1.37 5.31
N ARG A 74 -14.79 -2.51 5.98
CA ARG A 74 -13.55 -3.26 6.14
C ARG A 74 -12.96 -3.74 4.81
N VAL A 75 -13.81 -4.30 3.95
CA VAL A 75 -13.42 -4.81 2.62
C VAL A 75 -13.07 -3.65 1.68
N VAL A 76 -13.86 -2.58 1.69
CA VAL A 76 -13.58 -1.37 0.89
C VAL A 76 -12.25 -0.73 1.30
N THR A 77 -12.06 -0.54 2.60
CA THR A 77 -10.79 0.01 3.13
C THR A 77 -9.61 -0.89 2.79
N GLY A 78 -9.77 -2.21 2.95
CA GLY A 78 -8.74 -3.19 2.58
C GLY A 78 -8.35 -3.10 1.10
N ALA A 79 -9.32 -2.96 0.20
CA ALA A 79 -9.07 -2.77 -1.22
C ALA A 79 -8.27 -1.49 -1.50
N LEU A 80 -8.70 -0.36 -0.92
CA LEU A 80 -8.06 0.95 -1.11
C LEU A 80 -6.62 0.94 -0.57
N VAL A 81 -6.41 0.43 0.63
CA VAL A 81 -5.10 0.34 1.29
C VAL A 81 -4.17 -0.58 0.50
N GLY A 82 -4.67 -1.74 0.07
CA GLY A 82 -3.89 -2.70 -0.71
C GLY A 82 -3.44 -2.13 -2.05
N ALA A 83 -4.36 -1.49 -2.79
CA ALA A 83 -4.04 -0.83 -4.05
C ALA A 83 -3.02 0.31 -3.85
N ALA A 84 -3.24 1.15 -2.84
CA ALA A 84 -2.36 2.28 -2.53
C ALA A 84 -0.93 1.83 -2.21
N LEU A 85 -0.77 0.90 -1.27
CA LEU A 85 0.56 0.44 -0.83
C LEU A 85 1.31 -0.32 -1.93
N ALA A 86 0.63 -1.18 -2.70
CA ALA A 86 1.26 -1.93 -3.77
C ALA A 86 1.77 -1.01 -4.89
N VAL A 87 0.99 0.01 -5.27
CA VAL A 87 1.42 0.99 -6.28
C VAL A 87 2.50 1.91 -5.73
N ALA A 88 2.39 2.38 -4.48
CA ALA A 88 3.44 3.15 -3.83
C ALA A 88 4.78 2.40 -3.81
N GLY A 89 4.76 1.10 -3.49
CA GLY A 89 5.93 0.23 -3.56
C GLY A 89 6.50 0.12 -4.98
N ALA A 90 5.65 -0.15 -5.97
CA ALA A 90 6.08 -0.25 -7.37
C ALA A 90 6.69 1.07 -7.88
N ALA A 91 6.09 2.22 -7.53
CA ALA A 91 6.57 3.55 -7.88
C ALA A 91 7.93 3.83 -7.22
N LEU A 92 8.06 3.51 -5.93
CA LEU A 92 9.29 3.72 -5.17
C LEU A 92 10.44 2.85 -5.69
N GLN A 93 10.18 1.56 -5.98
CA GLN A 93 11.13 0.64 -6.60
C GLN A 93 11.61 1.16 -7.96
N GLY A 94 10.69 1.67 -8.79
CA GLY A 94 11.03 2.25 -10.09
C GLY A 94 11.84 3.53 -9.98
N ALA A 95 11.42 4.46 -9.11
CA ALA A 95 12.08 5.74 -8.92
C ALA A 95 13.49 5.62 -8.33
N THR A 96 13.69 4.67 -7.41
CA THR A 96 14.97 4.43 -6.71
C THR A 96 15.84 3.38 -7.41
N ARG A 97 15.34 2.72 -8.45
CA ARG A 97 15.98 1.55 -9.08
C ARG A 97 16.39 0.48 -8.06
N ASN A 98 15.62 0.38 -6.98
CA ASN A 98 15.87 -0.55 -5.90
C ASN A 98 14.69 -1.52 -5.76
N PRO A 99 14.85 -2.82 -6.03
CA PRO A 99 13.77 -3.80 -5.94
C PRO A 99 13.24 -4.00 -4.51
N LEU A 100 13.99 -3.54 -3.50
CA LEU A 100 13.60 -3.56 -2.09
C LEU A 100 12.92 -2.26 -1.64
N GLY A 101 12.61 -1.34 -2.56
CA GLY A 101 11.90 -0.10 -2.27
C GLY A 101 10.49 -0.40 -1.78
N ASP A 102 10.23 -0.16 -0.49
CA ASP A 102 8.92 -0.31 0.14
C ASP A 102 8.70 0.87 1.09
N PRO A 103 7.50 1.49 1.10
CA PRO A 103 7.23 2.62 2.00
C PRO A 103 7.48 2.29 3.47
N GLY A 104 7.21 1.05 3.89
CA GLY A 104 7.46 0.59 5.25
C GLY A 104 8.96 0.44 5.55
N LEU A 105 9.71 -0.21 4.65
CA LEU A 105 11.16 -0.44 4.84
C LEU A 105 11.98 0.85 4.75
N LEU A 106 11.52 1.85 4.01
CA LEU A 106 12.17 3.16 3.93
C LEU A 106 11.74 4.12 5.05
N GLY A 107 10.99 3.63 6.04
CA GLY A 107 10.59 4.40 7.21
C GLY A 107 9.44 5.37 6.97
N LEU A 108 8.85 5.41 5.76
CA LEU A 108 7.79 6.35 5.41
C LEU A 108 6.53 6.10 6.23
N SER A 109 6.10 4.84 6.33
CA SER A 109 4.93 4.46 7.14
C SER A 109 5.16 4.68 8.64
N ALA A 110 6.38 4.43 9.14
CA ALA A 110 6.71 4.67 10.54
C ALA A 110 6.74 6.17 10.87
N GLY A 111 7.28 6.99 9.96
CA GLY A 111 7.24 8.45 10.10
C GLY A 111 5.81 9.01 10.07
N ALA A 112 4.97 8.50 9.17
CA ALA A 112 3.54 8.81 9.16
C ALA A 112 2.88 8.44 10.50
N GLY A 113 3.18 7.23 11.00
CA GLY A 113 2.67 6.74 12.27
C GLY A 113 3.04 7.62 13.46
N LEU A 114 4.31 8.02 13.55
CA LEU A 114 4.79 8.92 14.60
C LEU A 114 4.10 10.29 14.54
N ALA A 115 3.95 10.86 13.35
CA ALA A 115 3.29 12.17 13.19
C ALA A 115 1.81 12.11 13.60
N VAL A 116 1.10 11.04 13.23
CA VAL A 116 -0.30 10.81 13.65
C VAL A 116 -0.36 10.61 15.17
N ALA A 117 0.52 9.80 15.75
CA ALA A 117 0.59 9.56 17.18
C ALA A 117 0.83 10.88 17.95
N ALA A 118 1.79 11.68 17.49
CA ALA A 118 2.06 13.00 18.08
C ALA A 118 0.86 13.94 17.94
N GLY A 119 0.22 13.97 16.78
CA GLY A 119 -0.99 14.77 16.54
C GLY A 119 -2.16 14.36 17.44
N MET A 120 -2.34 13.08 17.70
CA MET A 120 -3.34 12.59 18.65
C MET A 120 -3.00 12.98 20.10
N ALA A 121 -1.72 12.91 20.48
CA ALA A 121 -1.25 13.35 21.80
C ALA A 121 -1.47 14.85 22.01
N LEU A 122 -1.29 15.66 20.97
CA LEU A 122 -1.49 17.12 20.98
C LEU A 122 -2.95 17.52 20.76
N GLY A 123 -3.87 16.58 20.54
CA GLY A 123 -5.28 16.85 20.30
C GLY A 123 -5.62 17.48 18.94
N VAL A 124 -4.67 17.50 17.98
CA VAL A 124 -4.86 18.10 16.65
C VAL A 124 -5.30 17.08 15.58
N ALA A 125 -5.32 15.80 15.89
CA ALA A 125 -5.78 14.72 15.00
C ALA A 125 -7.30 14.47 15.15
N GLY A 126 -8.10 15.53 15.04
CA GLY A 126 -9.56 15.48 15.30
C GLY A 126 -10.43 15.07 14.11
N SER A 127 -9.87 14.95 12.90
CA SER A 127 -10.62 14.62 11.69
C SER A 127 -9.82 13.68 10.78
N THR A 128 -10.50 12.95 9.89
CA THR A 128 -9.89 12.07 8.88
C THR A 128 -8.86 12.82 8.03
N PHE A 129 -9.19 14.04 7.58
CA PHE A 129 -8.24 14.86 6.82
C PHE A 129 -7.10 15.41 7.67
N GLY A 130 -7.33 15.65 8.98
CA GLY A 130 -6.27 15.99 9.93
C GLY A 130 -5.28 14.84 10.10
N VAL A 131 -5.76 13.61 10.25
CA VAL A 131 -4.93 12.41 10.29
C VAL A 131 -4.18 12.22 8.97
N LEU A 132 -4.83 12.40 7.82
CA LEU A 132 -4.18 12.35 6.51
C LEU A 132 -3.06 13.40 6.37
N ALA A 133 -3.31 14.64 6.78
CA ALA A 133 -2.31 15.71 6.71
C ALA A 133 -1.11 15.40 7.60
N LEU A 134 -1.33 14.93 8.83
CA LEU A 134 -0.27 14.50 9.74
C LEU A 134 0.52 13.32 9.17
N ALA A 135 -0.16 12.32 8.62
CA ALA A 135 0.47 11.19 7.96
C ALA A 135 1.31 11.64 6.75
N ALA A 136 0.79 12.58 5.93
CA ALA A 136 1.53 13.12 4.79
C ALA A 136 2.78 13.89 5.22
N VAL A 137 2.68 14.74 6.24
CA VAL A 137 3.82 15.46 6.82
C VAL A 137 4.85 14.48 7.37
N GLY A 138 4.42 13.48 8.15
CA GLY A 138 5.31 12.45 8.69
C GLY A 138 6.02 11.64 7.60
N THR A 139 5.29 11.28 6.54
CA THR A 139 5.86 10.60 5.36
C THR A 139 6.89 11.46 4.65
N LEU A 140 6.60 12.76 4.42
CA LEU A 140 7.53 13.69 3.79
C LEU A 140 8.78 13.92 4.63
N VAL A 141 8.61 14.11 5.92
CA VAL A 141 9.75 14.30 6.85
C VAL A 141 10.62 13.04 6.87
N ALA A 142 10.01 11.85 6.96
CA ALA A 142 10.75 10.59 6.92
C ALA A 142 11.49 10.41 5.59
N ALA A 143 10.86 10.73 4.46
CA ALA A 143 11.48 10.67 3.14
C ALA A 143 12.67 11.63 3.04
N ALA A 144 12.49 12.88 3.47
CA ALA A 144 13.54 13.91 3.44
C ALA A 144 14.73 13.53 4.34
N LEU A 145 14.47 13.07 5.56
CA LEU A 145 15.50 12.61 6.50
C LEU A 145 16.22 11.37 5.95
N GLY A 146 15.49 10.39 5.41
CA GLY A 146 16.07 9.19 4.82
C GLY A 146 17.01 9.51 3.67
N TYR A 147 16.57 10.39 2.78
CA TYR A 147 17.40 10.84 1.68
C TYR A 147 18.62 11.63 2.17
N ALA A 148 18.45 12.55 3.12
CA ALA A 148 19.55 13.36 3.67
C ALA A 148 20.61 12.49 4.36
N VAL A 149 20.19 11.52 5.18
CA VAL A 149 21.10 10.58 5.86
C VAL A 149 21.84 9.71 4.85
N ALA A 150 21.13 9.15 3.87
CA ALA A 150 21.75 8.33 2.83
C ALA A 150 22.72 9.15 1.95
N ALA A 151 22.39 10.40 1.61
CA ALA A 151 23.26 11.30 0.86
C ALA A 151 24.50 11.70 1.66
N ALA A 152 24.37 11.96 2.97
CA ALA A 152 25.49 12.27 3.84
C ALA A 152 26.46 11.08 3.99
N ALA A 153 25.93 9.86 4.04
CA ALA A 153 26.74 8.64 4.10
C ALA A 153 27.54 8.42 2.80
N THR A 154 26.97 8.74 1.64
CA THR A 154 27.64 8.61 0.33
C THR A 154 28.64 9.71 0.05
N ARG A 155 28.45 10.94 0.55
CA ARG A 155 29.40 12.06 0.39
C ARG A 155 30.76 11.79 1.05
N ARG A 156 30.86 10.89 2.01
CA ARG A 156 32.16 10.44 2.61
C ARG A 156 32.92 9.49 1.67
N GLY A 157 32.27 8.95 0.62
CA GLY A 157 32.91 8.20 -0.45
C GLY A 157 33.11 9.10 -1.69
N ARG A 158 34.22 9.00 -2.36
CA ARG A 158 34.85 9.89 -3.37
C ARG A 158 34.04 10.28 -4.62
N THR A 159 32.75 9.94 -4.76
CA THR A 159 31.97 10.25 -5.98
C THR A 159 30.68 11.00 -5.63
N PRO A 160 30.49 12.25 -6.14
CA PRO A 160 29.20 12.92 -6.07
C PRO A 160 28.18 12.14 -6.93
N GLY A 161 27.14 11.60 -6.29
CA GLY A 161 26.09 10.85 -6.98
C GLY A 161 24.86 10.65 -6.10
N ALA A 162 23.81 10.06 -6.67
CA ALA A 162 22.62 9.67 -5.92
C ALA A 162 22.98 8.67 -4.80
N PRO A 163 22.28 8.69 -3.65
CA PRO A 163 22.52 7.74 -2.56
C PRO A 163 22.43 6.29 -3.06
N SER A 164 23.33 5.42 -2.56
CA SER A 164 23.27 4.01 -2.90
C SER A 164 21.97 3.35 -2.36
N PRO A 165 21.43 2.32 -3.03
CA PRO A 165 20.26 1.59 -2.55
C PRO A 165 20.43 1.06 -1.11
N MET A 166 21.62 0.59 -0.76
CA MET A 166 21.95 0.10 0.59
C MET A 166 21.92 1.24 1.62
N ALA A 167 22.45 2.42 1.30
CA ALA A 167 22.41 3.58 2.20
C ALA A 167 20.96 4.02 2.46
N LEU A 168 20.09 3.98 1.44
CA LEU A 168 18.67 4.29 1.59
C LEU A 168 17.94 3.28 2.50
N VAL A 169 18.24 1.98 2.36
CA VAL A 169 17.64 0.94 3.22
C VAL A 169 18.10 1.08 4.67
N LEU A 170 19.41 1.32 4.90
CA LEU A 170 19.94 1.52 6.25
C LEU A 170 19.39 2.79 6.90
N ALA A 171 19.30 3.90 6.15
CA ALA A 171 18.68 5.13 6.63
C ALA A 171 17.19 4.92 6.96
N GLY A 172 16.46 4.20 6.10
CA GLY A 172 15.07 3.84 6.34
C GLY A 172 14.87 2.99 7.59
N ALA A 173 15.75 2.01 7.82
CA ALA A 173 15.72 1.18 9.02
C ALA A 173 15.98 2.02 10.30
N ALA A 174 16.92 2.96 10.26
CA ALA A 174 17.19 3.86 11.38
C ALA A 174 15.99 4.77 11.67
N ILE A 175 15.35 5.32 10.62
CA ILE A 175 14.14 6.14 10.76
C ILE A 175 12.99 5.32 11.32
N THR A 176 12.79 4.09 10.81
CA THR A 176 11.77 3.17 11.33
C THR A 176 11.99 2.92 12.81
N ALA A 177 13.21 2.61 13.23
CA ALA A 177 13.52 2.36 14.63
C ALA A 177 13.26 3.60 15.50
N GLY A 178 13.72 4.78 15.08
CA GLY A 178 13.50 6.04 15.79
C GLY A 178 12.02 6.43 15.87
N ALA A 179 11.29 6.33 14.75
CA ALA A 179 9.86 6.66 14.71
C ALA A 179 9.03 5.67 15.55
N THR A 180 9.36 4.38 15.51
CA THR A 180 8.70 3.36 16.33
C THR A 180 8.98 3.59 17.82
N ALA A 181 10.23 3.91 18.20
CA ALA A 181 10.57 4.26 19.57
C ALA A 181 9.81 5.50 20.04
N GLY A 182 9.74 6.55 19.21
CA GLY A 182 8.96 7.75 19.52
C GLY A 182 7.46 7.46 19.67
N THR A 183 6.88 6.66 18.79
CA THR A 183 5.48 6.22 18.90
C THR A 183 5.24 5.44 20.18
N THR A 184 6.15 4.50 20.53
CA THR A 184 6.07 3.71 21.76
C THR A 184 6.17 4.61 22.99
N ALA A 185 7.08 5.61 22.98
CA ALA A 185 7.18 6.58 24.09
C ALA A 185 5.86 7.34 24.29
N LEU A 186 5.22 7.82 23.22
CA LEU A 186 3.92 8.48 23.28
C LEU A 186 2.83 7.58 23.83
N LEU A 187 2.84 6.28 23.45
CA LEU A 187 1.89 5.28 23.96
C LEU A 187 2.06 5.06 25.48
N VAL A 188 3.30 5.05 25.99
CA VAL A 188 3.58 4.84 27.41
C VAL A 188 3.27 6.08 28.24
N LEU A 189 3.57 7.27 27.72
CA LEU A 189 3.42 8.54 28.44
C LEU A 189 1.98 9.04 28.52
N SER A 190 1.07 8.57 27.67
CA SER A 190 -0.32 9.05 27.61
C SER A 190 -1.31 7.91 27.53
N PRO A 191 -2.02 7.57 28.63
CA PRO A 191 -3.07 6.56 28.63
C PRO A 191 -4.17 6.83 27.61
N THR A 192 -4.53 8.09 27.39
CA THR A 192 -5.55 8.50 26.40
C THR A 192 -5.10 8.20 24.97
N VAL A 193 -3.81 8.38 24.68
CA VAL A 193 -3.20 8.04 23.39
C VAL A 193 -3.11 6.52 23.25
N GLN A 194 -2.76 5.83 24.31
CA GLN A 194 -2.63 4.38 24.32
C GLN A 194 -3.93 3.68 23.91
N ASP A 195 -5.09 4.09 24.42
CA ASP A 195 -6.38 3.49 24.11
C ASP A 195 -6.81 3.69 22.65
N ARG A 196 -6.42 4.82 22.05
CA ARG A 196 -6.71 5.13 20.65
C ARG A 196 -5.75 4.47 19.68
N LEU A 197 -4.47 4.40 20.03
CA LEU A 197 -3.38 4.02 19.11
C LEU A 197 -2.96 2.56 19.19
N ARG A 198 -3.20 1.84 20.29
CA ARG A 198 -2.68 0.47 20.47
C ARG A 198 -3.06 -0.51 19.34
N PHE A 199 -4.27 -0.39 18.83
CA PHE A 199 -4.74 -1.21 17.70
C PHE A 199 -4.33 -0.62 16.36
N TRP A 200 -4.34 0.69 16.24
CA TRP A 200 -3.96 1.40 15.02
C TRP A 200 -2.47 1.23 14.70
N ALA A 201 -1.59 1.26 15.70
CA ALA A 201 -0.14 1.09 15.53
C ALA A 201 0.28 -0.29 14.98
N VAL A 202 -0.57 -1.30 15.10
CA VAL A 202 -0.31 -2.64 14.54
C VAL A 202 -0.78 -2.75 13.08
N GLY A 203 -1.58 -1.79 12.62
CA GLY A 203 -2.21 -1.81 11.29
C GLY A 203 -3.45 -2.71 11.26
N THR A 204 -4.63 -2.11 11.10
CA THR A 204 -5.90 -2.85 11.13
C THR A 204 -6.97 -2.16 10.29
N VAL A 205 -7.84 -2.96 9.69
CA VAL A 205 -9.08 -2.49 9.04
C VAL A 205 -10.32 -2.89 9.85
N ALA A 206 -10.14 -3.43 11.05
CA ALA A 206 -11.23 -3.93 11.89
C ALA A 206 -12.23 -2.84 12.33
N ARG A 207 -11.76 -1.60 12.42
CA ARG A 207 -12.55 -0.42 12.80
C ARG A 207 -12.78 0.53 11.64
N ALA A 208 -12.71 0.01 10.40
CA ALA A 208 -12.89 0.83 9.22
C ALA A 208 -14.28 1.48 9.20
N ASP A 209 -14.31 2.73 8.83
CA ASP A 209 -15.52 3.51 8.58
C ASP A 209 -15.67 3.75 7.06
N LEU A 210 -16.88 3.55 6.54
CA LEU A 210 -17.14 3.69 5.11
C LEU A 210 -17.05 5.15 4.66
N GLY A 211 -17.47 6.09 5.51
CA GLY A 211 -17.38 7.52 5.23
C GLY A 211 -15.92 7.96 5.12
N GLU A 212 -15.05 7.51 6.03
CA GLU A 212 -13.62 7.79 5.96
C GLU A 212 -12.97 7.16 4.72
N ALA A 213 -13.31 5.91 4.41
CA ALA A 213 -12.81 5.24 3.22
C ALA A 213 -13.22 5.97 1.94
N LEU A 214 -14.49 6.38 1.82
CA LEU A 214 -15.00 7.14 0.68
C LEU A 214 -14.43 8.56 0.61
N ALA A 215 -14.19 9.21 1.74
CA ALA A 215 -13.57 10.53 1.80
C ALA A 215 -12.10 10.50 1.29
N LEU A 216 -11.36 9.43 1.58
CA LEU A 216 -9.97 9.28 1.13
C LEU A 216 -9.83 8.56 -0.22
N ALA A 217 -10.88 7.92 -0.75
CA ALA A 217 -10.85 7.28 -2.05
C ALA A 217 -10.41 8.21 -3.21
N PRO A 218 -10.89 9.48 -3.30
CA PRO A 218 -10.41 10.42 -4.32
C PRO A 218 -8.91 10.74 -4.18
N VAL A 219 -8.40 10.84 -2.96
CA VAL A 219 -6.97 11.08 -2.68
C VAL A 219 -6.13 9.91 -3.19
N ILE A 220 -6.56 8.68 -2.89
CA ILE A 220 -5.93 7.46 -3.40
C ILE A 220 -6.02 7.39 -4.91
N ALA A 221 -7.19 7.69 -5.50
CA ALA A 221 -7.37 7.71 -6.95
C ALA A 221 -6.41 8.67 -7.65
N VAL A 222 -6.23 9.89 -7.11
CA VAL A 222 -5.25 10.87 -7.64
C VAL A 222 -3.84 10.30 -7.58
N GLY A 223 -3.42 9.69 -6.47
CA GLY A 223 -2.11 9.06 -6.34
C GLY A 223 -1.90 7.91 -7.33
N LEU A 224 -2.90 7.03 -7.49
CA LEU A 224 -2.87 5.92 -8.45
C LEU A 224 -2.78 6.44 -9.90
N LEU A 225 -3.62 7.41 -10.26
CA LEU A 225 -3.63 8.00 -11.59
C LEU A 225 -2.32 8.72 -11.90
N ALA A 226 -1.76 9.47 -10.95
CA ALA A 226 -0.47 10.12 -11.10
C ALA A 226 0.65 9.10 -11.35
N ALA A 227 0.72 8.01 -10.57
CA ALA A 227 1.70 6.95 -10.76
C ALA A 227 1.58 6.26 -12.13
N VAL A 228 0.33 5.93 -12.55
CA VAL A 228 0.05 5.30 -13.85
C VAL A 228 0.35 6.24 -15.02
N ALA A 229 0.06 7.53 -14.87
CA ALA A 229 0.30 8.54 -15.92
C ALA A 229 1.79 8.70 -16.21
N VAL A 230 2.64 8.70 -15.19
CA VAL A 230 4.09 8.89 -15.36
C VAL A 230 4.86 7.58 -15.52
N ALA A 231 4.20 6.43 -15.47
CA ALA A 231 4.82 5.10 -15.62
C ALA A 231 5.67 4.95 -16.90
N PRO A 232 5.29 5.48 -18.08
CA PRO A 232 6.16 5.45 -19.25
C PRO A 232 7.49 6.19 -19.06
N GLY A 233 7.50 7.22 -18.23
CA GLY A 233 8.74 7.93 -17.85
C GLY A 233 9.69 7.04 -17.04
N LEU A 234 9.18 6.07 -16.27
CA LEU A 234 10.02 5.07 -15.59
C LEU A 234 10.68 4.11 -16.60
N ASP A 235 9.98 3.75 -17.68
CA ASP A 235 10.56 2.90 -18.73
C ASP A 235 11.76 3.61 -19.39
N ALA A 236 11.64 4.93 -19.64
CA ALA A 236 12.76 5.74 -20.12
C ALA A 236 13.88 5.89 -19.08
N LEU A 237 13.54 6.13 -17.81
CA LEU A 237 14.51 6.21 -16.72
C LEU A 237 15.30 4.91 -16.52
N ALA A 238 14.72 3.76 -16.82
CA ALA A 238 15.40 2.47 -16.73
C ALA A 238 16.61 2.38 -17.70
N LEU A 239 16.61 3.15 -18.81
CA LEU A 239 17.70 3.22 -19.78
C LEU A 239 18.86 4.15 -19.33
N GLY A 240 18.67 4.91 -18.27
CA GLY A 240 19.63 5.91 -17.77
C GLY A 240 19.10 7.33 -17.92
N ASP A 241 19.60 8.22 -17.06
CA ASP A 241 19.14 9.61 -17.02
C ASP A 241 19.52 10.38 -18.30
N ASP A 242 20.74 10.16 -18.81
CA ASP A 242 21.22 10.82 -20.03
C ASP A 242 20.40 10.44 -21.26
N LEU A 243 20.08 9.13 -21.40
CA LEU A 243 19.22 8.64 -22.48
C LEU A 243 17.78 9.15 -22.33
N ALA A 244 17.26 9.20 -21.12
CA ALA A 244 15.94 9.73 -20.86
C ALA A 244 15.83 11.22 -21.24
N HIS A 245 16.87 12.03 -20.96
CA HIS A 245 16.96 13.41 -21.41
C HIS A 245 17.06 13.50 -22.94
N GLY A 246 17.91 12.68 -23.58
CA GLY A 246 18.07 12.64 -25.04
C GLY A 246 16.78 12.28 -25.78
N LEU A 247 15.89 11.51 -25.16
CA LEU A 247 14.55 11.19 -25.65
C LEU A 247 13.51 12.29 -25.36
N GLY A 248 13.92 13.47 -24.87
CA GLY A 248 13.03 14.57 -24.52
C GLY A 248 12.29 14.39 -23.20
N GLY A 249 12.62 13.38 -22.41
CA GLY A 249 12.07 13.14 -21.07
C GLY A 249 12.57 14.17 -20.06
N ARG A 250 11.87 14.25 -18.94
CA ARG A 250 12.23 15.09 -17.80
C ARG A 250 12.31 14.23 -16.52
N PRO A 251 13.45 13.53 -16.30
CA PRO A 251 13.66 12.62 -15.17
C PRO A 251 13.24 13.18 -13.82
N GLU A 252 13.58 14.45 -13.55
CA GLU A 252 13.28 15.11 -12.29
C GLU A 252 11.76 15.26 -12.06
N ARG A 253 11.01 15.59 -13.12
CA ARG A 253 9.53 15.69 -13.02
C ARG A 253 8.90 14.33 -12.78
N VAL A 254 9.37 13.30 -13.48
CA VAL A 254 8.89 11.93 -13.29
C VAL A 254 9.12 11.49 -11.84
N ARG A 255 10.33 11.70 -11.32
CA ARG A 255 10.67 11.38 -9.91
C ARG A 255 9.86 12.20 -8.91
N ALA A 256 9.68 13.50 -9.15
CA ALA A 256 8.89 14.37 -8.26
C ALA A 256 7.42 13.94 -8.20
N VAL A 257 6.80 13.65 -9.35
CA VAL A 257 5.41 13.17 -9.42
C VAL A 257 5.27 11.81 -8.73
N LEU A 258 6.22 10.88 -8.96
CA LEU A 258 6.21 9.58 -8.31
C LEU A 258 6.38 9.70 -6.80
N LEU A 259 7.29 10.54 -6.32
CA LEU A 259 7.47 10.77 -4.89
C LEU A 259 6.21 11.38 -4.28
N GLY A 260 5.59 12.35 -4.94
CA GLY A 260 4.29 12.90 -4.54
C GLY A 260 3.20 11.83 -4.46
N ALA A 261 3.11 10.96 -5.49
CA ALA A 261 2.17 9.84 -5.50
C ALA A 261 2.46 8.85 -4.34
N VAL A 262 3.72 8.49 -4.10
CA VAL A 262 4.11 7.62 -2.98
C VAL A 262 3.71 8.21 -1.64
N VAL A 263 3.99 9.50 -1.41
CA VAL A 263 3.61 10.20 -0.18
C VAL A 263 2.09 10.17 -0.01
N LEU A 264 1.35 10.53 -1.06
CA LEU A 264 -0.11 10.60 -1.03
C LEU A 264 -0.74 9.24 -0.74
N LEU A 265 -0.30 8.21 -1.46
CA LEU A 265 -0.79 6.83 -1.31
C LEU A 265 -0.43 6.24 0.05
N THR A 266 0.81 6.45 0.52
CA THR A 266 1.26 5.95 1.82
C THR A 266 0.52 6.67 2.95
N ALA A 267 0.40 8.00 2.89
CA ALA A 267 -0.30 8.78 3.89
C ALA A 267 -1.78 8.39 4.00
N ALA A 268 -2.47 8.22 2.86
CA ALA A 268 -3.86 7.80 2.85
C ALA A 268 -4.05 6.37 3.39
N ALA A 269 -3.16 5.44 3.02
CA ALA A 269 -3.19 4.07 3.53
C ALA A 269 -2.96 4.02 5.05
N VAL A 270 -1.97 4.78 5.55
CA VAL A 270 -1.67 4.88 6.98
C VAL A 270 -2.81 5.57 7.74
N ALA A 271 -3.43 6.59 7.18
CA ALA A 271 -4.59 7.26 7.80
C ALA A 271 -5.77 6.28 7.97
N LEU A 272 -6.04 5.43 6.96
CA LEU A 272 -7.16 4.48 6.98
C LEU A 272 -6.91 3.23 7.83
N ALA A 273 -5.70 2.68 7.80
CA ALA A 273 -5.44 1.35 8.38
C ALA A 273 -4.26 1.33 9.36
N GLY A 274 -3.61 2.46 9.61
CA GLY A 274 -2.33 2.48 10.30
C GLY A 274 -1.20 1.92 9.43
N PRO A 275 -0.01 1.69 10.03
CA PRO A 275 1.13 1.18 9.30
C PRO A 275 0.93 -0.29 8.91
N VAL A 276 0.84 -0.58 7.61
CA VAL A 276 0.79 -1.94 7.05
C VAL A 276 2.03 -2.16 6.19
N GLY A 277 2.80 -3.18 6.49
CA GLY A 277 4.04 -3.49 5.79
C GLY A 277 3.90 -4.60 4.75
N PHE A 278 4.99 -4.82 3.99
CA PHE A 278 5.18 -5.90 3.02
C PHE A 278 4.34 -5.86 1.74
N VAL A 279 3.20 -5.20 1.70
CA VAL A 279 2.33 -5.14 0.51
C VAL A 279 3.07 -4.49 -0.67
N GLY A 280 3.72 -3.35 -0.42
CA GLY A 280 4.49 -2.61 -1.43
C GLY A 280 5.77 -3.30 -1.89
N LEU A 281 6.29 -4.24 -1.12
CA LEU A 281 7.44 -5.06 -1.51
C LEU A 281 6.99 -6.31 -2.27
N LEU A 282 6.05 -7.04 -1.72
CA LEU A 282 5.65 -8.37 -2.18
C LEU A 282 4.97 -8.33 -3.55
N VAL A 283 3.95 -7.48 -3.70
CA VAL A 283 3.11 -7.45 -4.91
C VAL A 283 3.92 -7.06 -6.15
N PRO A 284 4.63 -5.92 -6.18
CA PRO A 284 5.43 -5.56 -7.37
C PRO A 284 6.53 -6.59 -7.66
N HIS A 285 7.16 -7.16 -6.62
CA HIS A 285 8.20 -8.17 -6.80
C HIS A 285 7.65 -9.44 -7.45
N ALA A 286 6.49 -9.92 -7.00
CA ALA A 286 5.82 -11.07 -7.61
C ALA A 286 5.41 -10.81 -9.06
N LEU A 287 4.83 -9.61 -9.34
CA LEU A 287 4.35 -9.27 -10.67
C LEU A 287 5.47 -9.04 -11.69
N ARG A 288 6.62 -8.51 -11.28
CA ARG A 288 7.79 -8.38 -12.18
C ARG A 288 8.26 -9.72 -12.72
N ARG A 289 8.10 -10.82 -11.98
CA ARG A 289 8.42 -12.17 -12.46
C ARG A 289 7.52 -12.64 -13.59
N LEU A 290 6.32 -12.08 -13.70
CA LEU A 290 5.39 -12.34 -14.79
C LEU A 290 5.74 -11.56 -16.07
N ARG A 291 6.83 -10.76 -16.05
CA ARG A 291 7.32 -9.93 -17.15
C ARG A 291 6.22 -9.05 -17.74
N PRO A 292 5.72 -8.06 -16.97
CA PRO A 292 4.66 -7.17 -17.44
C PRO A 292 5.10 -6.46 -18.72
N PRO A 293 4.18 -6.20 -19.67
CA PRO A 293 4.51 -5.63 -20.98
C PRO A 293 4.97 -4.15 -20.90
N SER A 294 4.69 -3.47 -19.79
CA SER A 294 5.08 -2.08 -19.52
C SER A 294 4.98 -1.79 -18.02
N THR A 295 5.67 -0.74 -17.58
CA THR A 295 5.54 -0.24 -16.20
C THR A 295 4.10 0.20 -15.90
N ARG A 296 3.36 0.72 -16.88
CA ARG A 296 1.93 1.04 -16.72
C ARG A 296 1.10 -0.20 -16.39
N ALA A 297 1.30 -1.31 -17.10
CA ALA A 297 0.62 -2.57 -16.82
C ALA A 297 1.00 -3.12 -15.44
N LEU A 298 2.26 -2.98 -15.04
CA LEU A 298 2.72 -3.31 -13.69
C LEU A 298 1.97 -2.52 -12.63
N MET A 299 1.83 -1.18 -12.79
CA MET A 299 1.13 -0.32 -11.82
C MET A 299 -0.34 -0.71 -11.66
N VAL A 300 -1.05 -0.95 -12.79
CA VAL A 300 -2.45 -1.41 -12.76
C VAL A 300 -2.55 -2.78 -12.12
N GLY A 301 -1.66 -3.71 -12.48
CA GLY A 301 -1.60 -5.03 -11.83
C GLY A 301 -1.34 -4.92 -10.33
N CYS A 302 -0.43 -4.03 -9.91
CA CYS A 302 -0.15 -3.78 -8.49
C CYS A 302 -1.39 -3.28 -7.74
N ALA A 303 -2.17 -2.36 -8.31
CA ALA A 303 -3.40 -1.88 -7.69
C ALA A 303 -4.40 -3.02 -7.45
N LEU A 304 -4.64 -3.85 -8.46
CA LEU A 304 -5.60 -4.95 -8.37
C LEU A 304 -5.11 -6.08 -7.44
N TRP A 305 -3.89 -6.56 -7.62
CA TRP A 305 -3.33 -7.63 -6.80
C TRP A 305 -3.08 -7.18 -5.36
N GLY A 306 -2.73 -5.91 -5.13
CA GLY A 306 -2.60 -5.33 -3.80
C GLY A 306 -3.92 -5.33 -3.05
N ALA A 307 -5.00 -4.92 -3.72
CA ALA A 307 -6.35 -4.98 -3.16
C ALA A 307 -6.75 -6.42 -2.80
N VAL A 308 -6.55 -7.37 -3.73
CA VAL A 308 -6.81 -8.80 -3.47
C VAL A 308 -6.02 -9.31 -2.27
N LEU A 309 -4.72 -9.03 -2.23
CA LEU A 309 -3.84 -9.49 -1.15
C LEU A 309 -4.32 -9.01 0.22
N VAL A 310 -4.64 -7.72 0.35
CA VAL A 310 -5.03 -7.13 1.63
C VAL A 310 -6.39 -7.63 2.09
N ILE A 311 -7.38 -7.77 1.19
CA ILE A 311 -8.68 -8.34 1.53
C ILE A 311 -8.52 -9.80 1.99
N LEU A 312 -7.74 -10.61 1.28
CA LEU A 312 -7.53 -12.01 1.65
C LEU A 312 -6.71 -12.15 2.93
N ALA A 313 -5.74 -11.27 3.18
CA ALA A 313 -4.97 -11.25 4.42
C ALA A 313 -5.86 -10.90 5.62
N ASP A 314 -6.76 -9.90 5.49
CA ASP A 314 -7.74 -9.57 6.51
C ASP A 314 -8.73 -10.71 6.73
N LEU A 315 -9.23 -11.33 5.67
CA LEU A 315 -10.13 -12.47 5.75
C LEU A 315 -9.47 -13.66 6.46
N ALA A 316 -8.22 -13.97 6.12
CA ALA A 316 -7.45 -15.02 6.78
C ALA A 316 -7.28 -14.72 8.28
N GLY A 317 -6.95 -13.47 8.65
CA GLY A 317 -6.82 -13.04 10.04
C GLY A 317 -8.10 -13.22 10.86
N ARG A 318 -9.26 -13.06 10.22
CA ARG A 318 -10.59 -13.28 10.85
C ARG A 318 -10.99 -14.74 10.99
N LEU A 319 -10.52 -15.61 10.11
CA LEU A 319 -10.94 -17.02 10.06
C LEU A 319 -10.04 -17.94 10.88
N VAL A 320 -8.73 -17.65 10.95
CA VAL A 320 -7.73 -18.54 11.56
C VAL A 320 -7.86 -18.61 13.09
N VAL A 321 -8.26 -17.51 13.73
CA VAL A 321 -8.28 -17.41 15.22
C VAL A 321 -9.70 -17.07 15.73
N ALA A 322 -10.75 -17.40 14.96
CA ALA A 322 -12.12 -17.11 15.40
C ALA A 322 -12.43 -17.68 16.80
N PRO A 323 -13.12 -16.94 17.70
CA PRO A 323 -13.79 -15.65 17.51
C PRO A 323 -12.89 -14.42 17.61
N GLY A 324 -11.59 -14.58 17.93
CA GLY A 324 -10.60 -13.51 17.89
C GLY A 324 -10.23 -13.16 16.43
N GLU A 325 -9.33 -12.18 16.27
CA GLU A 325 -8.81 -11.82 14.95
C GLU A 325 -7.33 -11.43 15.02
N ILE A 326 -6.58 -11.79 13.98
CA ILE A 326 -5.21 -11.32 13.77
C ILE A 326 -5.27 -10.02 13.00
N HIS A 327 -4.62 -8.98 13.51
CA HIS A 327 -4.59 -7.67 12.84
C HIS A 327 -3.90 -7.74 11.47
N LEU A 328 -4.38 -6.95 10.53
CA LEU A 328 -3.92 -6.93 9.14
C LEU A 328 -2.39 -6.81 9.02
N GLY A 329 -1.77 -5.89 9.77
CA GLY A 329 -0.32 -5.69 9.74
C GLY A 329 0.47 -6.95 10.12
N VAL A 330 -0.04 -7.76 11.04
CA VAL A 330 0.58 -9.05 11.40
C VAL A 330 0.37 -10.09 10.30
N THR A 331 -0.85 -10.20 9.77
CA THR A 331 -1.18 -11.18 8.70
C THR A 331 -0.39 -10.91 7.42
N THR A 332 -0.22 -9.65 7.03
CA THR A 332 0.58 -9.30 5.84
C THR A 332 2.06 -9.65 6.00
N VAL A 333 2.62 -9.53 7.21
CA VAL A 333 4.00 -9.95 7.52
C VAL A 333 4.12 -11.47 7.51
N LEU A 334 3.20 -12.18 8.18
CA LEU A 334 3.19 -13.64 8.24
C LEU A 334 3.07 -14.30 6.86
N LEU A 335 2.28 -13.71 5.96
CA LEU A 335 2.14 -14.17 4.58
C LEU A 335 3.29 -13.67 3.69
N GLY A 336 3.73 -12.43 3.90
CA GLY A 336 4.70 -11.76 3.06
C GLY A 336 6.11 -12.32 3.19
N VAL A 337 6.58 -12.55 4.42
CA VAL A 337 7.95 -13.02 4.67
C VAL A 337 8.24 -14.39 4.03
N PRO A 338 7.42 -15.44 4.24
CA PRO A 338 7.67 -16.74 3.61
C PRO A 338 7.63 -16.67 2.07
N VAL A 339 6.67 -15.92 1.51
CA VAL A 339 6.55 -15.76 0.06
C VAL A 339 7.75 -15.02 -0.51
N LEU A 340 8.20 -13.95 0.14
CA LEU A 340 9.39 -13.21 -0.28
C LEU A 340 10.65 -14.12 -0.24
N LEU A 341 10.84 -14.87 0.85
CA LEU A 341 11.96 -15.81 0.97
C LEU A 341 11.91 -16.90 -0.12
N ALA A 342 10.73 -17.45 -0.42
CA ALA A 342 10.55 -18.41 -1.50
C ALA A 342 10.86 -17.80 -2.88
N LEU A 343 10.48 -16.53 -3.07
CA LEU A 343 10.80 -15.77 -4.27
C LEU A 343 12.30 -15.50 -4.41
N LEU A 344 13.02 -15.21 -3.36
CA LEU A 344 14.46 -14.94 -3.37
C LEU A 344 15.30 -16.21 -3.57
N ARG A 345 14.83 -17.38 -3.11
CA ARG A 345 15.54 -18.66 -3.23
C ARG A 345 15.59 -19.25 -4.64
N ARG A 346 14.76 -18.78 -5.57
CA ARG A 346 14.79 -19.29 -6.95
C ARG A 346 15.86 -18.54 -7.75
N PRO A 347 17.00 -19.19 -8.14
CA PRO A 347 18.03 -18.53 -8.92
C PRO A 347 17.48 -18.19 -10.31
N GLY A 348 17.56 -16.94 -10.73
CA GLY A 348 17.17 -16.53 -12.08
C GLY A 348 16.77 -15.06 -12.26
N VAL A 349 16.87 -14.22 -11.25
CA VAL A 349 16.66 -12.76 -11.43
C VAL A 349 17.62 -11.99 -10.52
N ALA A 350 18.90 -12.10 -10.81
CA ALA A 350 19.92 -11.12 -10.47
C ALA A 350 20.49 -10.64 -11.80
N ALA A 351 19.84 -9.66 -12.41
CA ALA A 351 20.41 -8.76 -13.41
C ALA A 351 19.35 -7.66 -13.69
#